data_5c40a1e14e86a01da907808b4444a2b7
#
_entry.id   5c40a1e14e86a01da907808b4444a2b7
#
_cell.length_a   1.000
_cell.length_b   1.000
_cell.length_c   1.000
_cell.angle_alpha   90.00
_cell.angle_beta   90.00
_cell.angle_gamma   90.00
#
_symmetry.space_group_name_H-M   'P 1'
#
loop_
_entity.id
_entity.type
_entity.pdbx_description
1 polymer ?
#
loop_
_entity_poly.entity_id
_entity_poly.type
_entity_poly.pdbx_seq_one_letter_code
_entity_poly.pdbx_strand_id
1 'polypeptide(L)'
;MFQPVRQVSVTLPITKTINKLLNNLYFMKTNLVNLALGLAFTGGAVSCQSQKNDLVFEHQGDTVTIVHIARPANYLLLPIQESSKEGLVRLDTGSPADTDMDVRLATDSVEYYVPFALPQGSEEATVIIKKVAADALCWDSIRVSDTFDTANRDKFRPVYHHTPLYGWMNDANGLVYKDGEYHLYFQYNPYGSVWGNMHWGHSVSKDLVHWEHLDPAIARDTLGHIFSGSAIVDKHNSAGYGENTIVAFYTSHRNIPGGQSQVQSMAYSTDNGRTYTKYEQNPVLTPFDGLQNFRDPRSFGMNPNRNGL
;
A
#
# COMPACT_ATOMS: atom_id res chain seq x y z
N MET A 1 -0.96 -10.37 60.32
CA MET A 1 0.39 -10.17 59.76
C MET A 1 0.21 -9.41 58.45
N PHE A 2 0.24 -8.06 58.53
CA PHE A 2 0.00 -7.16 57.40
C PHE A 2 1.32 -6.87 56.69
N GLN A 3 1.37 -7.06 55.36
CA GLN A 3 2.47 -6.59 54.55
C GLN A 3 2.13 -5.22 53.92
N PRO A 4 3.11 -4.32 53.77
CA PRO A 4 2.87 -2.95 53.34
C PRO A 4 2.76 -2.79 51.83
N VAL A 5 1.87 -1.89 51.42
CA VAL A 5 1.60 -1.43 50.06
C VAL A 5 2.82 -0.65 49.56
N ARG A 6 3.39 -1.06 48.41
CA ARG A 6 4.43 -0.28 47.69
C ARG A 6 3.75 0.88 46.93
N GLN A 7 4.17 2.08 47.25
CA GLN A 7 3.88 3.28 46.45
C GLN A 7 4.66 3.18 45.13
N VAL A 8 3.96 3.28 43.99
CA VAL A 8 4.55 3.47 42.67
C VAL A 8 4.53 4.96 42.37
N SER A 9 5.69 5.60 42.36
CA SER A 9 5.84 6.98 41.90
C SER A 9 5.88 7.00 40.39
N VAL A 10 4.90 7.64 39.76
CA VAL A 10 4.87 7.91 38.31
C VAL A 10 5.59 9.23 38.06
N THR A 11 6.81 9.19 37.54
CA THR A 11 7.51 10.36 37.00
C THR A 11 7.14 10.49 35.52
N LEU A 12 6.35 11.51 35.20
CA LEU A 12 6.08 11.91 33.81
C LEU A 12 7.33 12.60 33.21
N PRO A 13 7.76 12.24 32.01
CA PRO A 13 8.91 12.89 31.40
C PRO A 13 8.51 14.24 30.77
N ILE A 14 8.92 15.31 31.41
CA ILE A 14 8.77 16.73 30.98
C ILE A 14 9.55 17.01 29.67
N THR A 15 10.47 16.15 29.28
CA THR A 15 11.35 16.30 28.11
C THR A 15 10.65 16.25 26.74
N LYS A 16 9.51 15.55 26.59
CA LYS A 16 8.79 15.50 25.31
C LYS A 16 8.06 16.81 24.96
N THR A 17 7.62 17.55 25.95
CA THR A 17 6.88 18.81 25.73
C THR A 17 7.81 19.94 25.35
N ILE A 18 9.03 19.97 25.87
CA ILE A 18 10.05 21.02 25.55
C ILE A 18 10.56 20.87 24.14
N ASN A 19 10.79 19.64 23.66
CA ASN A 19 11.25 19.39 22.28
C ASN A 19 10.17 19.76 21.25
N LYS A 20 8.90 19.57 21.55
CA LYS A 20 7.80 19.98 20.67
C LYS A 20 7.65 21.50 20.58
N LEU A 21 7.91 22.22 21.66
CA LEU A 21 7.92 23.69 21.69
C LEU A 21 9.15 24.30 20.97
N LEU A 22 10.30 23.66 21.06
CA LEU A 22 11.53 24.10 20.37
C LEU A 22 11.43 23.90 18.87
N ASN A 23 10.85 22.80 18.40
CA ASN A 23 10.62 22.55 16.98
C ASN A 23 9.60 23.54 16.39
N ASN A 24 8.53 23.89 17.11
CA ASN A 24 7.58 24.90 16.66
C ASN A 24 8.17 26.31 16.59
N LEU A 25 9.12 26.64 17.47
CA LEU A 25 9.84 27.93 17.44
C LEU A 25 10.85 28.00 16.27
N TYR A 26 11.45 26.88 15.87
CA TYR A 26 12.33 26.81 14.71
C TYR A 26 11.54 26.98 13.40
N PHE A 27 10.36 26.35 13.33
CA PHE A 27 9.43 26.47 12.18
C PHE A 27 8.88 27.89 12.01
N MET A 28 8.59 28.59 13.09
CA MET A 28 8.13 30.00 13.02
C MET A 28 9.23 30.97 12.59
N LYS A 29 10.51 30.70 12.89
CA LYS A 29 11.62 31.56 12.44
C LYS A 29 11.93 31.42 10.96
N THR A 30 11.80 30.23 10.37
CA THR A 30 12.02 30.01 8.93
C THR A 30 10.92 30.62 8.07
N ASN A 31 9.67 30.64 8.55
CA ASN A 31 8.56 31.28 7.83
C ASN A 31 8.59 32.82 7.83
N LEU A 32 9.24 33.45 8.82
CA LEU A 32 9.38 34.91 8.88
C LEU A 32 10.49 35.47 7.96
N VAL A 33 11.47 34.67 7.58
CA VAL A 33 12.52 35.05 6.64
C VAL A 33 12.04 35.02 5.18
N ASN A 34 11.11 34.12 4.85
CA ASN A 34 10.55 34.02 3.50
C ASN A 34 9.43 35.06 3.21
N LEU A 35 8.89 35.74 4.23
CA LEU A 35 7.84 36.78 4.05
C LEU A 35 8.40 38.16 3.75
N ALA A 36 9.71 38.38 3.91
CA ALA A 36 10.34 39.71 3.76
C ALA A 36 10.92 39.99 2.38
N LEU A 37 10.88 39.04 1.42
CA LEU A 37 11.45 39.17 0.06
C LEU A 37 10.39 39.27 -1.06
N GLY A 38 9.10 39.42 -0.74
CA GLY A 38 7.99 39.36 -1.69
C GLY A 38 7.26 40.67 -2.00
N LEU A 39 7.81 41.87 -1.73
CA LEU A 39 7.15 43.15 -2.03
C LEU A 39 8.03 44.10 -2.85
N ALA A 40 8.17 43.83 -4.12
CA ALA A 40 8.37 44.81 -5.18
C ALA A 40 8.36 44.12 -6.55
N PHE A 41 7.24 44.18 -7.26
CA PHE A 41 7.19 44.51 -8.71
C PHE A 41 5.73 44.48 -9.18
N THR A 42 5.22 45.66 -9.45
CA THR A 42 3.95 45.90 -10.17
C THR A 42 4.15 45.71 -11.67
N GLY A 43 3.27 45.01 -12.33
CA GLY A 43 3.21 44.97 -13.80
C GLY A 43 2.58 43.70 -14.34
N GLY A 44 1.32 43.81 -14.81
CA GLY A 44 0.46 42.69 -15.21
C GLY A 44 0.99 41.79 -16.31
N ALA A 45 0.83 40.53 -16.06
CA ALA A 45 0.48 39.49 -17.02
C ALA A 45 -0.17 38.37 -16.17
N VAL A 46 -1.45 38.09 -16.42
CA VAL A 46 -2.09 36.91 -15.89
C VAL A 46 -1.49 35.72 -16.64
N SER A 47 -0.35 35.25 -16.15
CA SER A 47 0.21 33.98 -16.51
C SER A 47 -0.55 32.96 -15.67
N CYS A 48 -1.26 32.08 -16.34
CA CYS A 48 -1.77 30.84 -15.75
C CYS A 48 -0.55 29.99 -15.34
N GLN A 49 0.04 30.31 -14.17
CA GLN A 49 1.05 29.46 -13.56
C GLN A 49 0.33 28.22 -13.07
N SER A 50 0.56 27.10 -13.75
CA SER A 50 0.33 25.78 -13.17
C SER A 50 1.02 25.78 -11.80
N GLN A 51 0.23 25.67 -10.71
CA GLN A 51 0.77 25.55 -9.37
C GLN A 51 1.61 24.27 -9.34
N LYS A 52 2.92 24.41 -9.38
CA LYS A 52 3.83 23.31 -9.13
C LYS A 52 3.54 22.83 -7.72
N ASN A 53 3.12 21.59 -7.57
CA ASN A 53 3.07 20.95 -6.26
C ASN A 53 4.50 20.93 -5.73
N ASP A 54 4.73 21.53 -4.57
CA ASP A 54 6.07 21.67 -4.04
C ASP A 54 6.52 20.32 -3.46
N LEU A 55 7.29 19.56 -4.26
CA LEU A 55 8.05 18.42 -3.80
C LEU A 55 9.37 18.93 -3.22
N VAL A 56 9.64 18.56 -1.97
CA VAL A 56 10.92 18.84 -1.31
C VAL A 56 11.58 17.52 -0.95
N PHE A 57 12.80 17.32 -1.45
CA PHE A 57 13.61 16.15 -1.16
C PHE A 57 14.63 16.47 -0.08
N GLU A 58 14.55 15.79 1.05
CA GLU A 58 15.53 15.86 2.14
C GLU A 58 16.36 14.57 2.14
N HIS A 59 17.58 14.64 1.62
CA HIS A 59 18.51 13.51 1.63
C HIS A 59 19.15 13.35 3.00
N GLN A 60 18.98 12.19 3.62
CA GLN A 60 19.56 11.81 4.90
C GLN A 60 20.65 10.75 4.69
N GLY A 61 21.89 11.20 4.56
CA GLY A 61 23.02 10.36 4.14
C GLY A 61 22.88 9.92 2.68
N ASP A 62 23.51 8.80 2.33
CA ASP A 62 23.69 8.41 0.92
C ASP A 62 22.49 7.68 0.31
N THR A 63 21.58 7.16 1.12
CA THR A 63 20.55 6.22 0.63
C THR A 63 19.16 6.35 1.25
N VAL A 64 18.92 7.39 2.02
CA VAL A 64 17.60 7.68 2.60
C VAL A 64 17.18 9.07 2.18
N THR A 65 15.97 9.18 1.64
CA THR A 65 15.38 10.47 1.25
C THR A 65 13.97 10.56 1.82
N ILE A 66 13.68 11.69 2.47
CA ILE A 66 12.34 12.05 2.87
C ILE A 66 11.78 12.99 1.80
N VAL A 67 10.65 12.62 1.23
CA VAL A 67 9.93 13.42 0.23
C VAL A 67 8.76 14.08 0.92
N HIS A 68 8.83 15.39 1.08
CA HIS A 68 7.72 16.22 1.59
C HIS A 68 6.88 16.70 0.42
N ILE A 69 5.58 16.52 0.50
CA ILE A 69 4.61 16.84 -0.55
C ILE A 69 3.59 17.80 0.03
N ALA A 70 3.66 19.07 -0.35
CA ALA A 70 2.62 20.03 -0.02
C ALA A 70 1.46 19.90 -1.00
N ARG A 71 0.23 19.81 -0.49
CA ARG A 71 -0.99 19.63 -1.28
C ARG A 71 -0.88 18.43 -2.23
N PRO A 72 -0.82 17.21 -1.68
CA PRO A 72 -0.66 16.01 -2.48
C PRO A 72 -1.81 15.86 -3.48
N ALA A 73 -1.46 15.49 -4.72
CA ALA A 73 -2.39 14.98 -5.71
C ALA A 73 -2.75 13.53 -5.39
N ASN A 74 -3.52 12.86 -6.24
CA ASN A 74 -3.91 11.46 -6.02
C ASN A 74 -2.72 10.50 -5.99
N TYR A 75 -1.66 10.81 -6.74
CA TYR A 75 -0.51 9.92 -6.93
C TYR A 75 0.82 10.65 -6.87
N LEU A 76 1.81 9.97 -6.28
CA LEU A 76 3.23 10.20 -6.55
C LEU A 76 3.63 9.26 -7.69
N LEU A 77 3.97 9.79 -8.85
CA LEU A 77 4.44 9.00 -9.99
C LEU A 77 5.91 8.67 -9.80
N LEU A 78 6.18 7.38 -9.62
CA LEU A 78 7.52 6.83 -9.40
C LEU A 78 8.12 6.40 -10.73
N PRO A 79 9.27 6.96 -11.14
CA PRO A 79 9.98 6.55 -12.35
C PRO A 79 10.69 5.22 -12.13
N ILE A 80 10.43 4.24 -12.99
CA ILE A 80 10.94 2.87 -12.89
C ILE A 80 12.05 2.61 -13.91
N GLN A 81 13.05 1.87 -13.46
CA GLN A 81 14.05 1.21 -14.27
C GLN A 81 14.22 -0.22 -13.77
N GLU A 82 13.80 -1.20 -14.55
CA GLU A 82 13.75 -2.60 -14.12
C GLU A 82 15.12 -3.22 -13.81
N SER A 83 16.18 -2.68 -14.42
CA SER A 83 17.56 -3.11 -14.12
C SER A 83 18.14 -2.52 -12.84
N SER A 84 17.47 -1.53 -12.23
CA SER A 84 17.90 -0.92 -10.95
C SER A 84 17.74 -1.89 -9.79
N LYS A 85 18.54 -1.66 -8.75
CA LYS A 85 18.36 -2.36 -7.46
C LYS A 85 17.06 -1.93 -6.80
N GLU A 86 16.45 -2.83 -6.06
CA GLU A 86 15.26 -2.54 -5.27
C GLU A 86 15.57 -1.53 -4.15
N GLY A 87 14.90 -0.39 -4.22
CA GLY A 87 14.72 0.54 -3.13
C GLY A 87 13.46 0.22 -2.33
N LEU A 88 13.21 0.97 -1.28
CA LEU A 88 12.03 0.84 -0.43
C LEU A 88 11.28 2.17 -0.43
N VAL A 89 9.98 2.14 -0.72
CA VAL A 89 9.11 3.32 -0.72
C VAL A 89 7.98 3.11 0.29
N ARG A 90 7.78 4.08 1.18
CA ARG A 90 6.75 4.02 2.21
C ARG A 90 6.05 5.36 2.37
N LEU A 91 4.72 5.36 2.42
CA LEU A 91 3.96 6.48 2.94
C LEU A 91 4.16 6.53 4.46
N ASP A 92 4.58 7.66 4.99
CA ASP A 92 4.78 7.87 6.42
C ASP A 92 3.55 8.56 7.02
N THR A 93 2.70 7.77 7.65
CA THR A 93 1.52 8.27 8.37
C THR A 93 1.75 8.36 9.87
N GLY A 94 2.95 7.95 10.34
CA GLY A 94 3.27 7.77 11.75
C GLY A 94 2.62 6.53 12.36
N SER A 95 2.01 5.68 11.55
CA SER A 95 1.38 4.44 11.99
C SER A 95 2.40 3.30 12.08
N PRO A 96 2.33 2.43 13.10
CA PRO A 96 3.11 1.19 13.12
C PRO A 96 2.73 0.22 12.00
N ALA A 97 1.61 0.45 11.31
CA ALA A 97 1.17 -0.33 10.15
C ALA A 97 1.80 0.13 8.83
N ASP A 98 2.51 1.25 8.80
CA ASP A 98 3.19 1.74 7.60
C ASP A 98 4.21 0.71 7.08
N THR A 99 4.10 0.35 5.82
CA THR A 99 4.84 -0.76 5.22
C THR A 99 5.68 -0.29 4.04
N ASP A 100 6.94 -0.74 4.00
CA ASP A 100 7.83 -0.51 2.87
C ASP A 100 7.40 -1.34 1.65
N MET A 101 7.35 -0.72 0.47
CA MET A 101 7.16 -1.36 -0.84
C MET A 101 8.49 -1.44 -1.57
N ASP A 102 8.78 -2.58 -2.18
CA ASP A 102 9.98 -2.78 -2.99
C ASP A 102 9.77 -2.14 -4.37
N VAL A 103 10.59 -1.15 -4.74
CA VAL A 103 10.44 -0.39 -5.99
C VAL A 103 11.79 -0.18 -6.64
N ARG A 104 11.90 -0.46 -7.94
CA ARG A 104 13.13 -0.26 -8.74
C ARG A 104 13.13 1.13 -9.34
N LEU A 105 13.46 2.13 -8.53
CA LEU A 105 13.51 3.51 -8.97
C LEU A 105 14.64 3.74 -9.98
N ALA A 106 14.39 4.63 -10.94
CA ALA A 106 15.33 4.95 -12.01
C ALA A 106 16.63 5.54 -11.46
N THR A 107 17.76 4.92 -11.79
CA THR A 107 19.10 5.39 -11.41
C THR A 107 19.77 6.19 -12.55
N ASP A 108 19.57 5.79 -13.80
CA ASP A 108 20.19 6.41 -14.97
C ASP A 108 19.26 6.55 -16.20
N SER A 109 18.11 5.85 -16.21
CA SER A 109 17.10 5.96 -17.28
C SER A 109 15.69 5.70 -16.74
N VAL A 110 14.67 6.37 -17.28
CA VAL A 110 13.27 6.13 -16.94
C VAL A 110 12.65 5.29 -18.05
N GLU A 111 12.23 4.07 -17.71
CA GLU A 111 11.55 3.18 -18.66
C GLU A 111 10.04 3.45 -18.69
N TYR A 112 9.43 3.63 -17.50
CA TYR A 112 8.01 3.94 -17.33
C TYR A 112 7.75 4.51 -15.92
N TYR A 113 6.48 4.84 -15.63
CA TYR A 113 6.05 5.30 -14.32
C TYR A 113 5.03 4.34 -13.72
N VAL A 114 5.00 4.27 -12.38
CA VAL A 114 3.94 3.63 -11.61
C VAL A 114 3.31 4.62 -10.64
N PRO A 115 2.00 4.51 -10.37
CA PRO A 115 1.32 5.38 -9.42
C PRO A 115 1.50 4.84 -8.00
N PHE A 116 1.99 5.67 -7.10
CA PHE A 116 1.99 5.43 -5.67
C PHE A 116 0.90 6.30 -5.05
N ALA A 117 -0.13 5.69 -4.49
CA ALA A 117 -1.28 6.40 -3.97
C ALA A 117 -0.90 7.31 -2.80
N LEU A 118 -1.40 8.55 -2.81
CA LEU A 118 -1.25 9.52 -1.74
C LEU A 118 -2.59 9.73 -1.02
N PRO A 119 -2.56 10.15 0.26
CA PRO A 119 -3.79 10.39 1.02
C PRO A 119 -4.55 11.57 0.41
N GLN A 120 -5.79 11.31 0.00
CA GLN A 120 -6.64 12.33 -0.60
C GLN A 120 -7.15 13.33 0.43
N GLY A 121 -7.21 14.60 0.04
CA GLY A 121 -7.78 15.67 0.87
C GLY A 121 -6.89 16.11 2.05
N SER A 122 -5.65 15.61 2.13
CA SER A 122 -4.67 16.07 3.11
C SER A 122 -3.93 17.32 2.61
N GLU A 123 -3.50 18.18 3.54
CA GLU A 123 -2.71 19.36 3.21
C GLU A 123 -1.25 19.01 2.89
N GLU A 124 -0.77 17.90 3.45
CA GLU A 124 0.60 17.41 3.27
C GLU A 124 0.66 15.88 3.30
N ALA A 125 1.69 15.32 2.68
CA ALA A 125 2.06 13.91 2.77
C ALA A 125 3.58 13.77 2.84
N THR A 126 4.04 12.73 3.51
CA THR A 126 5.46 12.40 3.60
C THR A 126 5.68 10.99 3.07
N VAL A 127 6.64 10.84 2.15
CA VAL A 127 7.06 9.55 1.62
C VAL A 127 8.53 9.33 1.96
N ILE A 128 8.85 8.20 2.55
CA ILE A 128 10.23 7.80 2.87
C ILE A 128 10.71 6.83 1.80
N ILE A 129 11.82 7.18 1.16
CA ILE A 129 12.49 6.35 0.16
C ILE A 129 13.87 5.95 0.69
N LYS A 130 14.17 4.64 0.66
CA LYS A 130 15.43 4.09 1.20
C LYS A 130 16.15 3.25 0.15
N LYS A 131 17.44 3.04 0.34
CA LYS A 131 18.33 2.23 -0.53
C LYS A 131 18.46 2.78 -1.96
N VAL A 132 18.21 4.07 -2.16
CA VAL A 132 18.36 4.76 -3.44
C VAL A 132 19.39 5.86 -3.26
N ALA A 133 20.39 5.90 -4.14
CA ALA A 133 21.48 6.87 -4.06
C ALA A 133 20.98 8.31 -4.24
N ALA A 134 21.58 9.26 -3.53
CA ALA A 134 21.16 10.66 -3.55
C ALA A 134 21.37 11.36 -4.92
N ASP A 135 22.19 10.77 -5.80
CA ASP A 135 22.47 11.24 -7.16
C ASP A 135 21.68 10.48 -8.25
N ALA A 136 20.72 9.61 -7.86
CA ALA A 136 19.91 8.85 -8.82
C ALA A 136 18.98 9.76 -9.63
N LEU A 137 18.77 9.42 -10.92
CA LEU A 137 17.91 10.16 -11.86
C LEU A 137 16.45 10.29 -11.36
N CYS A 138 15.98 9.37 -10.54
CA CYS A 138 14.60 9.39 -10.06
C CYS A 138 14.22 10.69 -9.36
N TRP A 139 15.15 11.37 -8.68
CA TRP A 139 14.86 12.61 -7.94
C TRP A 139 14.44 13.76 -8.87
N ASP A 140 14.98 13.81 -10.08
CA ASP A 140 14.58 14.80 -11.11
C ASP A 140 13.29 14.41 -11.84
N SER A 141 12.85 13.15 -11.69
CA SER A 141 11.77 12.55 -12.49
C SER A 141 10.50 12.25 -11.68
N ILE A 142 10.59 12.12 -10.34
CA ILE A 142 9.43 11.97 -9.46
C ILE A 142 8.53 13.20 -9.58
N ARG A 143 7.22 12.97 -9.69
CA ARG A 143 6.22 14.03 -9.79
C ARG A 143 4.90 13.60 -9.18
N VAL A 144 4.08 14.56 -8.77
CA VAL A 144 2.69 14.33 -8.35
C VAL A 144 1.73 14.50 -9.52
N SER A 145 0.62 13.75 -9.49
CA SER A 145 -0.42 13.80 -10.52
C SER A 145 -1.76 13.38 -9.97
N ASP A 146 -2.83 14.02 -10.43
CA ASP A 146 -4.21 13.61 -10.13
C ASP A 146 -4.66 12.42 -10.99
N THR A 147 -3.94 12.13 -12.06
CA THR A 147 -4.27 11.06 -13.00
C THR A 147 -3.07 10.20 -13.32
N PHE A 148 -3.34 8.94 -13.66
CA PHE A 148 -2.38 8.02 -14.22
C PHE A 148 -2.95 7.41 -15.50
N ASP A 149 -2.20 7.47 -16.60
CA ASP A 149 -2.63 6.88 -17.87
C ASP A 149 -2.53 5.35 -17.81
N THR A 150 -3.67 4.70 -17.74
CA THR A 150 -3.80 3.23 -17.75
C THR A 150 -4.03 2.66 -19.14
N ALA A 151 -4.06 3.49 -20.18
CA ALA A 151 -4.19 3.04 -21.56
C ALA A 151 -2.91 2.36 -22.02
N ASN A 152 -2.74 1.11 -21.65
CA ASN A 152 -1.59 0.29 -22.05
C ASN A 152 -1.65 0.03 -23.56
N ARG A 153 -0.70 0.60 -24.30
CA ARG A 153 -0.56 0.48 -25.76
C ARG A 153 0.59 -0.46 -26.16
N ASP A 154 1.09 -1.26 -25.23
CA ASP A 154 2.15 -2.23 -25.52
C ASP A 154 1.68 -3.23 -26.57
N LYS A 155 2.53 -3.46 -27.57
CA LYS A 155 2.25 -4.39 -28.68
C LYS A 155 2.06 -5.84 -28.23
N PHE A 156 2.56 -6.20 -27.07
CA PHE A 156 2.43 -7.54 -26.49
C PHE A 156 1.23 -7.70 -25.56
N ARG A 157 0.45 -6.62 -25.34
CA ARG A 157 -0.76 -6.73 -24.51
C ARG A 157 -1.73 -7.73 -25.15
N PRO A 158 -2.18 -8.76 -24.38
CA PRO A 158 -3.15 -9.72 -24.87
C PRO A 158 -4.47 -9.02 -25.27
N VAL A 159 -5.10 -9.51 -26.34
CA VAL A 159 -6.35 -8.93 -26.87
C VAL A 159 -7.57 -9.42 -26.08
N TYR A 160 -7.55 -10.68 -25.61
CA TYR A 160 -8.71 -11.34 -24.97
C TYR A 160 -8.42 -11.97 -23.61
N HIS A 161 -7.15 -12.14 -23.22
CA HIS A 161 -6.84 -12.57 -21.87
C HIS A 161 -6.97 -11.42 -20.89
N HIS A 162 -7.50 -11.70 -19.69
CA HIS A 162 -7.49 -10.73 -18.61
C HIS A 162 -6.06 -10.35 -18.24
N THR A 163 -5.81 -9.05 -18.13
CA THR A 163 -4.54 -8.48 -17.64
C THR A 163 -4.84 -7.28 -16.75
N PRO A 164 -4.01 -6.95 -15.76
CA PRO A 164 -4.17 -5.70 -15.03
C PRO A 164 -3.96 -4.50 -15.96
N LEU A 165 -4.38 -3.32 -15.54
CA LEU A 165 -4.16 -2.08 -16.30
C LEU A 165 -2.68 -1.74 -16.42
N TYR A 166 -1.90 -2.07 -15.40
CA TYR A 166 -0.44 -1.91 -15.31
C TYR A 166 0.11 -2.87 -14.25
N GLY A 167 1.45 -2.99 -14.17
CA GLY A 167 2.11 -3.82 -13.18
C GLY A 167 2.19 -5.30 -13.57
N TRP A 168 2.54 -6.15 -12.60
CA TRP A 168 2.70 -7.58 -12.76
C TRP A 168 1.49 -8.36 -12.26
N MET A 169 1.12 -9.41 -12.95
CA MET A 169 0.08 -10.35 -12.56
C MET A 169 0.57 -11.79 -12.65
N ASN A 170 0.21 -12.63 -11.65
CA ASN A 170 0.27 -14.08 -11.72
C ASN A 170 -1.03 -14.70 -11.19
N ASP A 171 -1.01 -15.73 -10.40
CA ASP A 171 -2.15 -16.57 -9.98
C ASP A 171 -3.49 -15.83 -9.87
N ALA A 172 -4.48 -16.30 -10.62
CA ALA A 172 -5.88 -16.03 -10.31
C ALA A 172 -6.24 -16.75 -9.01
N ASN A 173 -6.90 -16.05 -8.09
CA ASN A 173 -7.30 -16.61 -6.79
C ASN A 173 -8.60 -15.97 -6.29
N GLY A 174 -9.13 -16.43 -5.16
CA GLY A 174 -10.28 -15.82 -4.51
C GLY A 174 -11.55 -15.75 -5.36
N LEU A 175 -11.69 -16.59 -6.39
CA LEU A 175 -12.82 -16.53 -7.33
C LEU A 175 -14.15 -16.71 -6.61
N VAL A 176 -15.06 -15.74 -6.76
CA VAL A 176 -16.38 -15.79 -6.14
C VAL A 176 -17.44 -15.13 -7.04
N TYR A 177 -18.66 -15.69 -7.02
CA TYR A 177 -19.82 -15.08 -7.66
C TYR A 177 -20.78 -14.60 -6.61
N LYS A 178 -21.19 -13.32 -6.69
CA LYS A 178 -22.12 -12.71 -5.76
C LYS A 178 -22.92 -11.60 -6.44
N ASP A 179 -24.21 -11.57 -6.19
CA ASP A 179 -25.14 -10.51 -6.61
C ASP A 179 -25.04 -10.13 -8.11
N GLY A 180 -24.84 -11.15 -8.97
CA GLY A 180 -24.76 -10.96 -10.43
C GLY A 180 -23.37 -10.60 -10.94
N GLU A 181 -22.35 -10.55 -10.10
CA GLU A 181 -20.97 -10.25 -10.48
C GLU A 181 -20.04 -11.42 -10.20
N TYR A 182 -19.16 -11.70 -11.15
CA TYR A 182 -18.00 -12.57 -11.00
C TYR A 182 -16.85 -11.73 -10.51
N HIS A 183 -16.27 -12.07 -9.38
CA HIS A 183 -15.08 -11.45 -8.82
C HIS A 183 -13.87 -12.30 -9.16
N LEU A 184 -12.87 -11.68 -9.76
CA LEU A 184 -11.55 -12.23 -10.05
C LEU A 184 -10.53 -11.47 -9.24
N TYR A 185 -9.92 -12.14 -8.27
CA TYR A 185 -8.74 -11.64 -7.60
C TYR A 185 -7.50 -12.33 -8.19
N PHE A 186 -6.36 -11.65 -8.10
CA PHE A 186 -5.12 -12.16 -8.66
C PHE A 186 -3.93 -11.62 -7.88
N GLN A 187 -2.83 -12.34 -7.92
CA GLN A 187 -1.55 -11.87 -7.39
C GLN A 187 -1.08 -10.68 -8.20
N TYR A 188 -0.76 -9.58 -7.53
CA TYR A 188 -0.55 -8.31 -8.18
C TYR A 188 0.62 -7.54 -7.57
N ASN A 189 1.56 -7.08 -8.42
CA ASN A 189 2.54 -6.06 -8.06
C ASN A 189 2.22 -4.75 -8.79
N PRO A 190 1.72 -3.71 -8.12
CA PRO A 190 1.42 -2.42 -8.74
C PRO A 190 2.67 -1.55 -8.99
N TYR A 191 3.84 -1.92 -8.49
CA TYR A 191 5.02 -1.06 -8.47
C TYR A 191 6.15 -1.52 -9.40
N GLY A 192 5.88 -2.40 -10.33
CA GLY A 192 6.85 -2.89 -11.30
C GLY A 192 6.29 -3.96 -12.22
N SER A 193 7.05 -4.34 -13.26
CA SER A 193 6.68 -5.36 -14.23
C SER A 193 7.25 -6.75 -13.91
N VAL A 194 7.76 -6.95 -12.68
CA VAL A 194 8.30 -8.22 -12.20
C VAL A 194 7.58 -8.67 -10.94
N TRP A 195 7.75 -9.95 -10.59
CA TRP A 195 7.20 -10.50 -9.36
C TRP A 195 7.74 -9.76 -8.13
N GLY A 196 6.87 -9.37 -7.23
CA GLY A 196 7.19 -8.67 -5.97
C GLY A 196 5.93 -8.06 -5.36
N ASN A 197 6.01 -7.46 -4.20
CA ASN A 197 4.93 -6.70 -3.52
C ASN A 197 3.55 -7.32 -3.61
N MET A 198 3.41 -8.64 -3.51
CA MET A 198 2.12 -9.29 -3.77
C MET A 198 0.98 -8.68 -2.97
N HIS A 199 0.01 -8.19 -3.71
CA HIS A 199 -1.33 -7.75 -3.30
C HIS A 199 -2.35 -8.69 -3.92
N TRP A 200 -3.60 -8.64 -3.51
CA TRP A 200 -4.69 -9.11 -4.34
C TRP A 200 -5.20 -7.96 -5.20
N GLY A 201 -4.88 -8.00 -6.50
CA GLY A 201 -5.55 -7.20 -7.51
C GLY A 201 -7.00 -7.66 -7.64
N HIS A 202 -7.89 -6.83 -8.20
CA HIS A 202 -9.31 -7.13 -8.27
C HIS A 202 -9.93 -6.66 -9.58
N SER A 203 -10.75 -7.51 -10.17
CA SER A 203 -11.61 -7.16 -11.28
C SER A 203 -12.97 -7.83 -11.13
N VAL A 204 -14.00 -7.20 -11.67
CA VAL A 204 -15.37 -7.73 -11.66
C VAL A 204 -15.92 -7.83 -13.08
N SER A 205 -16.81 -8.81 -13.31
CA SER A 205 -17.48 -8.99 -14.59
C SER A 205 -18.89 -9.53 -14.40
N LYS A 206 -19.81 -9.17 -15.29
CA LYS A 206 -21.17 -9.74 -15.35
C LYS A 206 -21.29 -10.90 -16.32
N ASP A 207 -20.33 -11.07 -17.22
CA ASP A 207 -20.40 -12.00 -18.34
C ASP A 207 -19.10 -12.82 -18.56
N LEU A 208 -18.06 -12.63 -17.73
CA LEU A 208 -16.74 -13.26 -17.81
C LEU A 208 -15.93 -12.84 -19.06
N VAL A 209 -16.42 -11.89 -19.84
CA VAL A 209 -15.78 -11.37 -21.06
C VAL A 209 -15.33 -9.92 -20.85
N HIS A 210 -16.24 -9.09 -20.33
CA HIS A 210 -15.97 -7.68 -20.07
C HIS A 210 -15.66 -7.48 -18.59
N TRP A 211 -14.47 -6.99 -18.31
CA TRP A 211 -13.95 -6.83 -16.96
C TRP A 211 -13.76 -5.36 -16.60
N GLU A 212 -14.29 -4.99 -15.44
CA GLU A 212 -14.02 -3.72 -14.78
C GLU A 212 -12.92 -3.94 -13.75
N HIS A 213 -11.86 -3.13 -13.85
CA HIS A 213 -10.76 -3.16 -12.89
C HIS A 213 -11.10 -2.27 -11.69
N LEU A 214 -10.88 -2.80 -10.51
CA LEU A 214 -11.04 -2.10 -9.24
C LEU A 214 -9.66 -1.89 -8.57
N ASP A 215 -9.65 -1.10 -7.52
CA ASP A 215 -8.46 -0.96 -6.68
C ASP A 215 -8.06 -2.31 -6.07
N PRO A 216 -6.77 -2.51 -5.72
CA PRO A 216 -6.34 -3.72 -5.06
C PRO A 216 -7.18 -4.02 -3.82
N ALA A 217 -7.78 -5.22 -3.77
CA ALA A 217 -8.68 -5.61 -2.69
C ALA A 217 -7.97 -5.76 -1.35
N ILE A 218 -6.79 -6.39 -1.37
CA ILE A 218 -6.01 -6.64 -0.16
C ILE A 218 -4.56 -6.25 -0.41
N ALA A 219 -4.12 -5.16 0.21
CA ALA A 219 -2.76 -4.66 0.07
C ALA A 219 -1.79 -5.35 1.04
N ARG A 220 -0.52 -5.46 0.65
CA ARG A 220 0.61 -5.86 1.50
C ARG A 220 0.62 -5.05 2.81
N ASP A 221 1.03 -5.68 3.91
CA ASP A 221 1.11 -5.07 5.22
C ASP A 221 2.34 -5.56 6.02
N THR A 222 2.36 -5.30 7.32
CA THR A 222 3.45 -5.68 8.22
C THR A 222 3.59 -7.20 8.40
N LEU A 223 2.56 -8.00 8.09
CA LEU A 223 2.66 -9.46 8.03
C LEU A 223 3.33 -9.95 6.74
N GLY A 224 3.51 -9.07 5.76
CA GLY A 224 4.23 -9.32 4.51
C GLY A 224 3.37 -9.25 3.25
N HIS A 225 3.80 -10.00 2.24
CA HIS A 225 3.09 -10.16 0.97
C HIS A 225 1.76 -10.88 1.16
N ILE A 226 0.77 -10.54 0.35
CA ILE A 226 -0.52 -11.21 0.31
C ILE A 226 -0.47 -12.26 -0.78
N PHE A 227 -0.16 -13.52 -0.40
CA PHE A 227 -0.12 -14.66 -1.32
C PHE A 227 -1.52 -15.20 -1.60
N SER A 228 -1.59 -16.15 -2.52
CA SER A 228 -2.83 -16.75 -3.00
C SER A 228 -3.68 -17.36 -1.89
N GLY A 229 -4.94 -17.54 -2.19
CA GLY A 229 -5.92 -18.09 -1.29
C GLY A 229 -7.30 -18.24 -1.95
N SER A 230 -8.35 -18.20 -1.17
CA SER A 230 -9.72 -18.37 -1.64
C SER A 230 -10.68 -17.40 -0.97
N ALA A 231 -11.81 -17.14 -1.63
CA ALA A 231 -12.90 -16.37 -1.06
C ALA A 231 -14.22 -17.19 -1.08
N ILE A 232 -15.12 -16.85 -0.16
CA ILE A 232 -16.44 -17.47 -0.04
C ILE A 232 -17.48 -16.41 0.37
N VAL A 233 -18.71 -16.58 -0.10
CA VAL A 233 -19.84 -15.79 0.40
C VAL A 233 -20.38 -16.46 1.65
N ASP A 234 -20.29 -15.81 2.79
CA ASP A 234 -20.86 -16.27 4.05
C ASP A 234 -22.37 -16.00 4.11
N LYS A 235 -23.14 -16.93 3.58
CA LYS A 235 -24.60 -16.80 3.46
C LYS A 235 -25.33 -16.80 4.80
N HIS A 236 -24.71 -17.33 5.84
CA HIS A 236 -25.35 -17.59 7.13
C HIS A 236 -24.73 -16.79 8.28
N ASN A 237 -23.92 -15.80 7.96
CA ASN A 237 -23.20 -15.01 8.98
C ASN A 237 -22.37 -15.87 9.95
N SER A 238 -21.75 -16.93 9.45
CA SER A 238 -20.92 -17.83 10.27
C SER A 238 -19.67 -17.15 10.80
N ALA A 239 -19.14 -16.16 10.06
CA ALA A 239 -17.99 -15.36 10.46
C ALA A 239 -18.34 -14.16 11.36
N GLY A 240 -19.64 -13.83 11.51
CA GLY A 240 -20.09 -12.75 12.40
C GLY A 240 -20.05 -11.33 11.80
N TYR A 241 -19.81 -11.18 10.48
CA TYR A 241 -19.71 -9.88 9.81
C TYR A 241 -20.96 -9.47 9.01
N GLY A 242 -22.02 -10.24 9.10
CA GLY A 242 -23.27 -10.07 8.36
C GLY A 242 -23.49 -11.14 7.31
N GLU A 243 -24.77 -11.37 6.99
CA GLU A 243 -25.17 -12.31 5.94
C GLU A 243 -24.66 -11.83 4.56
N ASN A 244 -24.26 -12.77 3.73
CA ASN A 244 -23.73 -12.53 2.38
C ASN A 244 -22.43 -11.70 2.35
N THR A 245 -21.70 -11.61 3.43
CA THR A 245 -20.34 -11.04 3.46
C THR A 245 -19.38 -11.90 2.64
N ILE A 246 -18.53 -11.29 1.83
CA ILE A 246 -17.42 -12.01 1.20
C ILE A 246 -16.30 -12.13 2.21
N VAL A 247 -15.88 -13.36 2.53
CA VAL A 247 -14.75 -13.65 3.41
C VAL A 247 -13.61 -14.23 2.58
N ALA A 248 -12.46 -13.58 2.63
CA ALA A 248 -11.24 -14.00 1.95
C ALA A 248 -10.25 -14.59 2.95
N PHE A 249 -9.68 -15.76 2.63
CA PHE A 249 -8.57 -16.35 3.33
C PHE A 249 -7.36 -16.35 2.41
N TYR A 250 -6.23 -15.88 2.91
CA TYR A 250 -5.01 -15.71 2.14
C TYR A 250 -3.78 -16.03 2.99
N THR A 251 -2.64 -16.22 2.33
CA THR A 251 -1.38 -16.43 3.05
C THR A 251 -0.63 -15.11 3.16
N SER A 252 -0.31 -14.71 4.39
CA SER A 252 0.67 -13.66 4.65
C SER A 252 2.07 -14.25 4.61
N HIS A 253 2.93 -13.73 3.73
CA HIS A 253 4.28 -14.23 3.50
C HIS A 253 5.33 -13.17 3.75
N ARG A 254 6.38 -13.53 4.47
CA ARG A 254 7.58 -12.70 4.61
C ARG A 254 8.85 -13.55 4.73
N ASN A 255 9.95 -13.02 4.24
CA ASN A 255 11.26 -13.59 4.51
C ASN A 255 11.66 -13.28 5.95
N ILE A 256 12.24 -14.26 6.64
CA ILE A 256 12.77 -14.16 7.99
C ILE A 256 14.20 -14.73 8.02
N PRO A 257 15.03 -14.39 9.02
CA PRO A 257 16.34 -15.03 9.17
C PRO A 257 16.21 -16.55 9.22
N GLY A 258 16.91 -17.23 8.30
CA GLY A 258 16.91 -18.70 8.23
C GLY A 258 15.75 -19.32 7.44
N GLY A 259 14.89 -18.53 6.76
CA GLY A 259 13.82 -19.09 5.93
C GLY A 259 12.70 -18.10 5.62
N GLN A 260 11.49 -18.59 5.67
CA GLN A 260 10.29 -17.79 5.39
C GLN A 260 9.21 -18.06 6.45
N SER A 261 8.33 -17.08 6.65
CA SER A 261 7.12 -17.22 7.46
C SER A 261 5.92 -17.17 6.52
N GLN A 262 5.09 -18.21 6.58
CA GLN A 262 3.81 -18.29 5.88
C GLN A 262 2.72 -18.62 6.90
N VAL A 263 1.75 -17.74 7.02
CA VAL A 263 0.63 -17.87 7.97
C VAL A 263 -0.66 -17.55 7.24
N GLN A 264 -1.78 -18.15 7.68
CA GLN A 264 -3.07 -17.87 7.06
C GLN A 264 -3.72 -16.67 7.73
N SER A 265 -4.19 -15.76 6.91
CA SER A 265 -4.86 -14.52 7.31
C SER A 265 -6.23 -14.44 6.67
N MET A 266 -7.06 -13.55 7.20
CA MET A 266 -8.43 -13.34 6.77
C MET A 266 -8.72 -11.86 6.56
N ALA A 267 -9.56 -11.57 5.56
CA ALA A 267 -10.21 -10.27 5.36
C ALA A 267 -11.66 -10.49 4.95
N TYR A 268 -12.49 -9.46 5.12
CA TYR A 268 -13.89 -9.53 4.76
C TYR A 268 -14.37 -8.24 4.08
N SER A 269 -15.42 -8.37 3.26
CA SER A 269 -16.06 -7.27 2.55
C SER A 269 -17.58 -7.34 2.75
N THR A 270 -18.17 -6.24 3.19
CA THR A 270 -19.62 -6.07 3.35
C THR A 270 -20.27 -5.26 2.24
N ASP A 271 -19.49 -4.77 1.27
CA ASP A 271 -19.89 -3.88 0.18
C ASP A 271 -19.73 -4.51 -1.21
N ASN A 272 -20.01 -5.80 -1.32
CA ASN A 272 -19.86 -6.58 -2.56
C ASN A 272 -18.43 -6.55 -3.13
N GLY A 273 -17.42 -6.69 -2.26
CA GLY A 273 -16.03 -6.78 -2.68
C GLY A 273 -15.37 -5.44 -3.03
N ARG A 274 -16.05 -4.30 -2.87
CA ARG A 274 -15.46 -2.99 -3.24
C ARG A 274 -14.34 -2.59 -2.28
N THR A 275 -14.51 -2.90 -0.99
CA THR A 275 -13.46 -2.71 0.02
C THR A 275 -13.32 -3.94 0.91
N TYR A 276 -12.12 -4.14 1.47
CA TYR A 276 -11.83 -5.23 2.38
C TYR A 276 -11.27 -4.72 3.69
N THR A 277 -11.80 -5.24 4.80
CA THR A 277 -11.25 -5.04 6.13
C THR A 277 -10.49 -6.29 6.55
N LYS A 278 -9.21 -6.13 6.88
CA LYS A 278 -8.41 -7.24 7.44
C LYS A 278 -8.86 -7.57 8.85
N TYR A 279 -8.88 -8.85 9.18
CA TYR A 279 -9.20 -9.30 10.52
C TYR A 279 -8.14 -8.81 11.53
N GLU A 280 -8.58 -8.21 12.62
CA GLU A 280 -7.69 -7.57 13.59
C GLU A 280 -6.74 -8.55 14.29
N GLN A 281 -7.17 -9.81 14.43
CA GLN A 281 -6.39 -10.85 15.11
C GLN A 281 -5.65 -11.75 14.10
N ASN A 282 -5.34 -11.26 12.89
CA ASN A 282 -4.49 -12.00 11.97
C ASN A 282 -3.09 -12.25 12.58
N PRO A 283 -2.49 -13.43 12.38
CA PRO A 283 -2.95 -14.53 11.54
C PRO A 283 -3.98 -15.44 12.24
N VAL A 284 -4.91 -16.03 11.46
CA VAL A 284 -5.91 -16.97 11.97
C VAL A 284 -5.39 -18.39 12.11
N LEU A 285 -4.37 -18.78 11.33
CA LEU A 285 -3.69 -20.08 11.45
C LEU A 285 -2.17 -19.90 11.24
N THR A 286 -1.42 -20.59 12.07
CA THR A 286 0.04 -20.69 11.95
C THR A 286 0.44 -22.12 11.54
N PRO A 287 1.60 -22.29 10.87
CA PRO A 287 2.06 -23.61 10.48
C PRO A 287 2.33 -24.51 11.71
N PHE A 288 2.21 -25.81 11.52
CA PHE A 288 2.71 -26.80 12.47
C PHE A 288 4.25 -26.78 12.47
N ASP A 289 4.85 -27.28 13.54
CA ASP A 289 6.30 -27.35 13.68
C ASP A 289 6.97 -28.00 12.45
N GLY A 290 7.97 -27.31 11.90
CA GLY A 290 8.76 -27.77 10.75
C GLY A 290 8.16 -27.51 9.37
N LEU A 291 6.93 -26.98 9.25
CA LEU A 291 6.35 -26.62 7.97
C LEU A 291 6.80 -25.22 7.55
N GLN A 292 7.61 -25.14 6.49
CA GLN A 292 8.04 -23.87 5.90
C GLN A 292 7.11 -23.39 4.76
N ASN A 293 6.44 -24.34 4.07
CA ASN A 293 5.51 -24.07 2.99
C ASN A 293 4.08 -24.30 3.47
N PHE A 294 3.47 -23.28 4.05
CA PHE A 294 2.11 -23.32 4.58
C PHE A 294 1.28 -22.22 3.93
N ARG A 295 0.74 -22.48 2.73
CA ARG A 295 0.09 -21.46 1.89
C ARG A 295 -1.09 -22.00 1.11
N ASP A 296 -1.78 -21.10 0.40
CA ASP A 296 -2.90 -21.34 -0.51
C ASP A 296 -4.13 -21.96 0.20
N PRO A 297 -4.69 -21.28 1.23
CA PRO A 297 -5.82 -21.79 1.98
C PRO A 297 -7.04 -21.90 1.07
N ARG A 298 -7.77 -23.01 1.19
CA ARG A 298 -9.04 -23.21 0.52
C ARG A 298 -10.19 -23.16 1.53
N SER A 299 -11.15 -22.25 1.29
CA SER A 299 -12.38 -22.17 2.07
C SER A 299 -13.52 -22.91 1.37
N PHE A 300 -14.39 -23.53 2.15
CA PHE A 300 -15.64 -24.13 1.67
C PHE A 300 -16.69 -24.08 2.78
N GLY A 301 -17.97 -23.98 2.38
CA GLY A 301 -19.08 -24.05 3.31
C GLY A 301 -19.34 -25.50 3.71
N MET A 302 -19.39 -25.77 5.02
CA MET A 302 -19.88 -27.05 5.54
C MET A 302 -21.37 -26.98 5.83
N ASN A 303 -22.13 -27.96 5.35
CA ASN A 303 -23.52 -28.11 5.79
C ASN A 303 -23.52 -28.93 7.09
N PRO A 304 -23.90 -28.35 8.25
CA PRO A 304 -23.88 -29.06 9.53
C PRO A 304 -24.82 -30.28 9.58
N ASN A 305 -25.76 -30.37 8.65
CA ASN A 305 -26.72 -31.49 8.56
C ASN A 305 -26.25 -32.60 7.61
N ARG A 306 -25.10 -32.49 6.95
CA ARG A 306 -24.50 -33.56 6.16
C ARG A 306 -23.37 -34.23 6.99
N ASN A 307 -23.71 -35.30 7.69
CA ASN A 307 -22.72 -36.19 8.25
C ASN A 307 -22.06 -36.95 7.10
N GLY A 308 -20.80 -36.65 6.85
CA GLY A 308 -19.96 -37.42 5.93
C GLY A 308 -19.30 -36.48 4.89
N LEU A 309 -17.98 -36.61 4.86
CA LEU A 309 -17.10 -36.22 3.77
C LEU A 309 -17.44 -37.02 2.52
#